data_a7a5c758a2a8929b604eb0acd3a9ec4a
#
_entry.id   a7a5c758a2a8929b604eb0acd3a9ec4a
#
_cell.length_a   1.000
_cell.length_b   1.000
_cell.length_c   1.000
_cell.angle_alpha   90.00
_cell.angle_beta   90.00
_cell.angle_gamma   90.00
#
_symmetry.space_group_name_H-M   'P 1'
#
loop_
_entity.id
_entity.type
_entity.pdbx_description
1 polymer ?
#
loop_
_entity_poly.entity_id
_entity_poly.type
_entity_poly.pdbx_seq_one_letter_code
_entity_poly.pdbx_strand_id
1 'polypeptide(L)'
;MRIKILIIVLFINSCSYPEIIRDELVYDNDFETKSLLNIDGGGFKKFNNSTVLGDFNNDGFTIHLDNVGDHEYVFVSFDLYIHGTWDGNFNGFSENDKADKWSIELKPDMDLHKNLSSEIFTTTFSNSPCWPNYCLRQSYPQTYPAENNPKKGSFTTDIGDKLCNESFFGGPSTLYKIEKGFQSRGDAVVLRFYDELYQPNAIDKNGIPQEKCDESWSIDNIKIRVISYK
;
A
#
# COMPACT_ATOMS: atom_id res chain seq x y z
N MET A 1 0.29 -71.87 14.68
CA MET A 1 0.78 -70.51 14.54
C MET A 1 -0.34 -69.64 13.91
N ARG A 2 -1.00 -68.76 14.69
CA ARG A 2 -2.11 -67.95 14.20
C ARG A 2 -1.55 -66.59 13.81
N ILE A 3 -1.55 -66.27 12.53
CA ILE A 3 -1.12 -64.95 11.97
C ILE A 3 -2.27 -63.98 12.27
N LYS A 4 -1.98 -62.96 13.08
CA LYS A 4 -2.88 -61.80 13.27
C LYS A 4 -2.57 -60.79 12.17
N ILE A 5 -3.50 -60.57 11.24
CA ILE A 5 -3.42 -59.54 10.22
C ILE A 5 -3.86 -58.24 10.88
N LEU A 6 -2.95 -57.26 11.00
CA LEU A 6 -3.24 -55.90 11.44
C LEU A 6 -3.68 -55.09 10.21
N ILE A 7 -4.96 -54.75 10.12
CA ILE A 7 -5.47 -53.85 9.08
C ILE A 7 -5.24 -52.40 9.55
N ILE A 8 -4.24 -51.72 8.95
CA ILE A 8 -4.04 -50.27 9.14
C ILE A 8 -4.98 -49.52 8.19
N VAL A 9 -6.00 -48.91 8.75
CA VAL A 9 -6.90 -47.99 7.99
C VAL A 9 -6.24 -46.63 7.94
N LEU A 10 -5.69 -46.25 6.79
CA LEU A 10 -5.19 -44.92 6.51
C LEU A 10 -6.37 -44.00 6.24
N PHE A 11 -6.68 -43.13 7.19
CA PHE A 11 -7.57 -42.00 6.95
C PHE A 11 -6.84 -40.96 6.09
N ILE A 12 -7.12 -40.94 4.80
CA ILE A 12 -6.69 -39.88 3.90
C ILE A 12 -7.66 -38.72 4.15
N ASN A 13 -7.27 -37.75 5.00
CA ASN A 13 -7.95 -36.48 5.06
C ASN A 13 -7.62 -35.74 3.75
N SER A 14 -8.55 -35.77 2.80
CA SER A 14 -8.51 -34.90 1.62
C SER A 14 -8.80 -33.47 2.11
N CYS A 15 -7.79 -32.63 2.18
CA CYS A 15 -8.00 -31.20 2.25
C CYS A 15 -8.61 -30.77 0.90
N SER A 16 -9.91 -30.54 0.87
CA SER A 16 -10.52 -29.84 -0.26
C SER A 16 -10.19 -28.35 -0.11
N TYR A 17 -9.54 -27.77 -1.10
CA TYR A 17 -9.41 -26.32 -1.17
C TYR A 17 -10.80 -25.72 -1.44
N PRO A 18 -11.15 -24.57 -0.81
CA PRO A 18 -12.38 -23.89 -1.11
C PRO A 18 -12.45 -23.54 -2.60
N GLU A 19 -13.58 -23.76 -3.23
CA GLU A 19 -13.82 -23.43 -4.63
C GLU A 19 -14.17 -21.95 -4.75
N ILE A 20 -13.47 -21.22 -5.61
CA ILE A 20 -13.82 -19.84 -5.93
C ILE A 20 -15.10 -19.87 -6.77
N ILE A 21 -16.17 -19.28 -6.24
CA ILE A 21 -17.47 -19.17 -6.93
C ILE A 21 -17.70 -17.78 -7.53
N ARG A 22 -16.93 -16.79 -7.07
CA ARG A 22 -16.97 -15.41 -7.59
C ARG A 22 -15.57 -14.81 -7.55
N ASP A 23 -15.19 -14.16 -8.65
CA ASP A 23 -13.99 -13.35 -8.79
C ASP A 23 -14.34 -12.21 -9.74
N GLU A 24 -14.61 -11.04 -9.20
CA GLU A 24 -15.17 -9.91 -9.95
C GLU A 24 -14.38 -8.64 -9.72
N LEU A 25 -14.07 -7.94 -10.83
CA LEU A 25 -13.51 -6.60 -10.81
C LEU A 25 -14.64 -5.60 -10.55
N VAL A 26 -14.64 -4.98 -9.37
CA VAL A 26 -15.69 -4.05 -8.94
C VAL A 26 -15.27 -2.58 -9.03
N TYR A 27 -13.97 -2.33 -9.23
CA TYR A 27 -13.43 -0.97 -9.43
C TYR A 27 -12.17 -1.02 -10.30
N ASP A 28 -12.08 -0.09 -11.25
CA ASP A 28 -10.92 0.11 -12.12
C ASP A 28 -10.79 1.61 -12.46
N ASN A 29 -9.65 2.22 -12.10
CA ASN A 29 -9.41 3.63 -12.35
C ASN A 29 -7.92 3.89 -12.63
N ASP A 30 -7.63 4.36 -13.84
CA ASP A 30 -6.31 4.78 -14.31
C ASP A 30 -6.12 6.31 -14.23
N PHE A 31 -7.09 7.04 -13.66
CA PHE A 31 -7.13 8.48 -13.51
C PHE A 31 -6.98 9.32 -14.78
N GLU A 32 -6.83 8.75 -15.95
CA GLU A 32 -6.66 9.51 -17.20
C GLU A 32 -7.89 10.33 -17.56
N THR A 33 -9.07 9.89 -17.14
CA THR A 33 -10.33 10.64 -17.30
C THR A 33 -10.55 11.69 -16.20
N LYS A 34 -9.64 11.79 -15.21
CA LYS A 34 -9.78 12.67 -14.04
C LYS A 34 -11.09 12.46 -13.30
N SER A 35 -11.45 11.21 -13.07
CA SER A 35 -12.63 10.84 -12.29
C SER A 35 -12.26 10.53 -10.83
N LEU A 36 -12.95 11.22 -9.90
CA LEU A 36 -12.92 10.90 -8.46
C LEU A 36 -14.20 10.15 -8.03
N LEU A 37 -14.85 9.45 -8.96
CA LEU A 37 -16.01 8.64 -8.60
C LEU A 37 -15.64 7.62 -7.53
N ASN A 38 -16.40 7.59 -6.43
CA ASN A 38 -16.18 6.76 -5.26
C ASN A 38 -14.89 7.07 -4.47
N ILE A 39 -14.23 8.20 -4.74
CA ILE A 39 -13.03 8.63 -4.02
C ILE A 39 -13.32 9.88 -3.20
N ASP A 40 -12.93 9.86 -1.94
CA ASP A 40 -12.91 11.01 -1.05
C ASP A 40 -11.45 11.37 -0.74
N GLY A 41 -11.06 12.59 -1.07
CA GLY A 41 -9.71 13.12 -0.92
C GLY A 41 -8.85 13.04 -2.18
N GLY A 42 -7.69 13.72 -2.12
CA GLY A 42 -6.69 13.76 -3.19
C GLY A 42 -7.00 14.73 -4.33
N GLY A 43 -6.09 14.77 -5.27
CA GLY A 43 -6.14 15.59 -6.48
C GLY A 43 -5.32 14.99 -7.60
N PHE A 44 -5.51 15.48 -8.82
CA PHE A 44 -4.78 14.94 -9.98
C PHE A 44 -3.48 15.68 -10.22
N LYS A 45 -2.47 14.93 -10.58
CA LYS A 45 -1.17 15.44 -11.00
C LYS A 45 -0.70 14.73 -12.27
N LYS A 46 0.08 15.39 -13.08
CA LYS A 46 0.82 14.75 -14.18
C LYS A 46 2.16 14.28 -13.68
N PHE A 47 2.43 13.00 -13.85
CA PHE A 47 3.70 12.38 -13.52
C PHE A 47 4.05 11.27 -14.50
N ASN A 48 5.28 11.25 -15.00
CA ASN A 48 5.78 10.21 -15.93
C ASN A 48 4.85 9.94 -17.13
N ASN A 49 4.31 10.99 -17.74
CA ASN A 49 3.36 10.97 -18.87
C ASN A 49 1.97 10.39 -18.55
N SER A 50 1.66 10.10 -17.28
CA SER A 50 0.34 9.66 -16.82
C SER A 50 -0.34 10.72 -15.94
N THR A 51 -1.64 10.58 -15.74
CA THR A 51 -2.37 11.30 -14.69
C THR A 51 -2.43 10.41 -13.47
N VAL A 52 -1.89 10.87 -12.35
CA VAL A 52 -1.87 10.14 -11.08
C VAL A 52 -2.75 10.85 -10.04
N LEU A 53 -3.21 10.13 -9.03
CA LEU A 53 -3.83 10.70 -7.84
C LEU A 53 -2.73 10.97 -6.80
N GLY A 54 -2.63 12.19 -6.31
CA GLY A 54 -1.59 12.67 -5.37
C GLY A 54 -1.16 14.10 -5.75
N ASP A 55 -0.08 14.63 -5.28
CA ASP A 55 0.96 14.13 -4.38
C ASP A 55 0.51 14.22 -2.91
N PHE A 56 0.59 13.15 -2.17
CA PHE A 56 0.23 13.09 -0.76
C PHE A 56 1.48 13.23 0.13
N ASN A 57 1.30 13.87 1.28
CA ASN A 57 2.26 13.96 2.36
C ASN A 57 1.50 14.27 3.65
N ASN A 58 1.54 13.37 4.64
CA ASN A 58 0.70 13.37 5.82
C ASN A 58 -0.78 13.55 5.48
N ASP A 59 -1.21 12.86 4.43
CA ASP A 59 -2.53 12.97 3.81
C ASP A 59 -2.91 11.62 3.17
N GLY A 60 -4.02 11.58 2.44
CA GLY A 60 -4.45 10.37 1.75
C GLY A 60 -5.83 10.50 1.13
N PHE A 61 -6.41 9.34 0.82
CA PHE A 61 -7.76 9.27 0.24
C PHE A 61 -8.48 7.99 0.68
N THR A 62 -9.79 7.97 0.49
CA THR A 62 -10.62 6.80 0.77
C THR A 62 -11.45 6.44 -0.46
N ILE A 63 -11.53 5.15 -0.77
CA ILE A 63 -12.44 4.60 -1.79
C ILE A 63 -13.64 4.00 -1.08
N HIS A 64 -14.83 4.36 -1.54
CA HIS A 64 -16.11 3.85 -1.05
C HIS A 64 -16.84 3.13 -2.18
N LEU A 65 -17.06 1.84 -2.05
CA LEU A 65 -17.82 1.02 -3.00
C LEU A 65 -19.00 0.39 -2.27
N ASP A 66 -20.20 0.77 -2.67
CA ASP A 66 -21.44 0.20 -2.16
C ASP A 66 -22.00 -0.83 -3.14
N ASN A 67 -22.81 -1.78 -2.62
CA ASN A 67 -23.51 -2.79 -3.42
C ASN A 67 -22.59 -3.65 -4.28
N VAL A 68 -21.39 -3.96 -3.78
CA VAL A 68 -20.44 -4.85 -4.47
C VAL A 68 -20.83 -6.32 -4.34
N GLY A 69 -21.86 -6.62 -3.57
CA GLY A 69 -22.36 -7.96 -3.27
C GLY A 69 -21.51 -8.71 -2.24
N ASP A 70 -22.10 -9.75 -1.64
CA ASP A 70 -21.43 -10.54 -0.60
C ASP A 70 -20.10 -11.13 -1.09
N HIS A 71 -19.08 -11.03 -0.27
CA HIS A 71 -17.73 -11.52 -0.56
C HIS A 71 -16.99 -11.90 0.74
N GLU A 72 -15.93 -12.71 0.63
CA GLU A 72 -15.06 -13.09 1.75
C GLU A 72 -13.68 -12.43 1.69
N TYR A 73 -13.27 -11.95 0.51
CA TYR A 73 -11.96 -11.29 0.32
C TYR A 73 -12.09 -10.12 -0.65
N VAL A 74 -11.28 -9.10 -0.36
CA VAL A 74 -11.01 -7.97 -1.25
C VAL A 74 -9.55 -8.03 -1.66
N PHE A 75 -9.28 -7.96 -2.95
CA PHE A 75 -7.94 -7.77 -3.51
C PHE A 75 -7.85 -6.39 -4.13
N VAL A 76 -6.85 -5.64 -3.73
CA VAL A 76 -6.55 -4.34 -4.35
C VAL A 76 -5.17 -4.39 -4.99
N SER A 77 -5.07 -3.96 -6.25
CA SER A 77 -3.80 -3.77 -6.95
C SER A 77 -3.69 -2.35 -7.46
N PHE A 78 -2.46 -1.82 -7.49
CA PHE A 78 -2.18 -0.45 -7.89
C PHE A 78 -0.70 -0.23 -8.18
N ASP A 79 -0.40 0.87 -8.85
CA ASP A 79 0.92 1.41 -9.07
C ASP A 79 1.17 2.52 -8.04
N LEU A 80 2.14 2.32 -7.12
CA LEU A 80 2.52 3.28 -6.09
C LEU A 80 3.84 3.95 -6.46
N TYR A 81 3.83 5.26 -6.58
CA TYR A 81 5.02 6.07 -6.78
C TYR A 81 5.46 6.68 -5.46
N ILE A 82 6.66 6.34 -5.03
CA ILE A 82 7.33 6.91 -3.86
C ILE A 82 8.28 7.99 -4.37
N HIS A 83 8.01 9.23 -4.01
CA HIS A 83 8.73 10.41 -4.47
C HIS A 83 9.68 10.94 -3.41
N GLY A 84 10.86 11.39 -3.83
CA GLY A 84 11.80 12.06 -2.94
C GLY A 84 12.65 11.11 -2.10
N THR A 85 12.97 11.53 -0.89
CA THR A 85 14.05 10.95 -0.08
C THR A 85 13.57 10.11 1.11
N TRP A 86 12.45 9.43 0.98
CA TRP A 86 11.90 8.57 2.04
C TRP A 86 12.96 7.77 2.77
N ASP A 87 12.96 7.89 4.10
CA ASP A 87 13.98 7.35 5.00
C ASP A 87 13.64 5.96 5.57
N GLY A 88 12.45 5.46 5.28
CA GLY A 88 12.03 4.11 5.62
C GLY A 88 11.82 3.87 7.11
N ASN A 89 12.56 2.89 7.67
CA ASN A 89 12.47 2.53 9.09
C ASN A 89 13.22 3.49 10.01
N PHE A 90 13.85 4.52 9.47
CA PHE A 90 14.67 5.40 10.27
C PHE A 90 13.81 6.17 11.27
N ASN A 91 14.13 6.04 12.54
CA ASN A 91 13.44 6.72 13.63
C ASN A 91 14.17 7.99 14.08
N GLY A 92 15.11 8.50 13.23
CA GLY A 92 15.85 9.71 13.49
C GLY A 92 16.89 9.59 14.61
N PHE A 93 17.36 10.75 15.06
CA PHE A 93 18.36 10.89 16.13
C PHE A 93 17.74 11.37 17.46
N SER A 94 16.44 11.66 17.48
CA SER A 94 15.72 12.14 18.66
C SER A 94 14.56 11.20 19.03
N GLU A 95 14.10 11.29 20.29
CA GLU A 95 12.96 10.50 20.78
C GLU A 95 11.63 10.82 20.07
N ASN A 96 11.58 11.95 19.35
CA ASN A 96 10.38 12.39 18.64
C ASN A 96 10.37 11.98 17.17
N ASP A 97 11.51 11.53 16.64
CA ASP A 97 11.61 11.10 15.27
C ASP A 97 10.85 9.77 15.07
N LYS A 98 10.25 9.59 13.91
CA LYS A 98 9.41 8.43 13.60
C LYS A 98 9.74 7.91 12.20
N ALA A 99 9.53 6.62 12.00
CA ALA A 99 9.62 6.00 10.68
C ALA A 99 8.55 6.54 9.73
N ASP A 100 8.91 6.68 8.45
CA ASP A 100 8.00 7.10 7.38
C ASP A 100 7.10 5.94 6.99
N LYS A 101 5.87 5.96 7.46
CA LYS A 101 4.92 4.87 7.25
C LYS A 101 3.95 5.19 6.14
N TRP A 102 3.66 4.18 5.36
CA TRP A 102 2.58 4.16 4.39
C TRP A 102 1.63 3.02 4.71
N SER A 103 0.34 3.26 4.61
CA SER A 103 -0.68 2.33 5.04
C SER A 103 -1.85 2.23 4.08
N ILE A 104 -2.41 1.01 3.99
CA ILE A 104 -3.71 0.75 3.42
C ILE A 104 -4.57 0.05 4.48
N GLU A 105 -5.75 0.55 4.70
CA GLU A 105 -6.71 0.06 5.70
C GLU A 105 -8.00 -0.34 5.00
N LEU A 106 -8.41 -1.60 5.17
CA LEU A 106 -9.76 -2.04 4.84
C LEU A 106 -10.63 -1.87 6.08
N LYS A 107 -11.64 -1.03 5.99
CA LYS A 107 -12.62 -0.84 7.05
C LYS A 107 -13.76 -1.85 6.91
N PRO A 108 -14.20 -2.46 8.00
CA PRO A 108 -15.36 -3.33 7.95
C PRO A 108 -16.63 -2.52 7.65
N ASP A 109 -17.58 -3.16 7.02
CA ASP A 109 -18.95 -2.64 6.95
C ASP A 109 -19.56 -2.65 8.36
N MET A 110 -19.59 -1.48 8.98
CA MET A 110 -20.00 -1.31 10.38
C MET A 110 -21.49 -1.57 10.61
N ASP A 111 -22.31 -1.47 9.56
CA ASP A 111 -23.76 -1.73 9.67
C ASP A 111 -24.04 -3.23 9.72
N LEU A 112 -23.31 -4.03 8.95
CA LEU A 112 -23.46 -5.48 8.87
C LEU A 112 -22.57 -6.24 9.88
N HIS A 113 -21.41 -5.68 10.25
CA HIS A 113 -20.38 -6.39 11.01
C HIS A 113 -19.80 -5.58 12.18
N LYS A 114 -20.62 -5.17 13.12
CA LYS A 114 -20.26 -4.31 14.27
C LYS A 114 -19.08 -4.79 15.14
N ASN A 115 -18.68 -6.06 15.01
CA ASN A 115 -17.60 -6.66 15.81
C ASN A 115 -16.32 -6.92 15.02
N LEU A 116 -16.25 -6.53 13.75
CA LEU A 116 -15.02 -6.66 12.95
C LEU A 116 -14.13 -5.45 13.16
N SER A 117 -12.85 -5.72 13.33
CA SER A 117 -11.79 -4.67 13.30
C SER A 117 -11.36 -4.40 11.87
N SER A 118 -10.87 -3.19 11.62
CA SER A 118 -10.16 -2.89 10.37
C SER A 118 -8.95 -3.80 10.20
N GLU A 119 -8.70 -4.25 8.96
CA GLU A 119 -7.43 -4.87 8.58
C GLU A 119 -6.51 -3.79 8.01
N ILE A 120 -5.30 -3.70 8.54
CA ILE A 120 -4.33 -2.68 8.15
C ILE A 120 -3.05 -3.34 7.65
N PHE A 121 -2.58 -2.91 6.50
CA PHE A 121 -1.23 -3.18 6.02
C PHE A 121 -0.42 -1.89 6.13
N THR A 122 0.51 -1.84 7.07
CA THR A 122 1.44 -0.72 7.23
C THR A 122 2.84 -1.17 6.86
N THR A 123 3.56 -0.38 6.07
CA THR A 123 4.94 -0.61 5.66
C THR A 123 5.71 0.69 5.61
N THR A 124 7.00 0.62 5.30
CA THR A 124 7.86 1.78 5.04
C THR A 124 8.59 1.58 3.72
N PHE A 125 8.95 2.69 3.07
CA PHE A 125 9.75 2.70 1.86
C PHE A 125 11.02 3.53 2.07
N SER A 126 12.11 3.18 1.40
CA SER A 126 13.32 3.97 1.39
C SER A 126 13.83 4.17 -0.03
N ASN A 127 14.01 5.41 -0.41
CA ASN A 127 14.60 5.80 -1.69
C ASN A 127 16.11 6.10 -1.59
N SER A 128 16.65 6.09 -0.39
CA SER A 128 18.05 6.35 -0.13
C SER A 128 18.96 5.19 -0.57
N PRO A 129 20.15 5.46 -1.10
CA PRO A 129 21.13 4.40 -1.36
C PRO A 129 21.71 3.86 -0.04
N CYS A 130 22.16 2.60 -0.04
CA CYS A 130 22.99 2.09 1.05
C CYS A 130 24.45 2.47 0.84
N TRP A 131 25.09 2.96 1.89
CA TRP A 131 26.53 3.16 1.99
C TRP A 131 27.16 2.06 2.88
N PRO A 132 28.47 1.82 2.83
CA PRO A 132 29.09 0.73 3.56
C PRO A 132 28.77 0.67 5.07
N ASN A 133 28.59 1.81 5.71
CA ASN A 133 28.35 1.92 7.16
C ASN A 133 26.98 2.53 7.51
N TYR A 134 26.13 2.80 6.55
CA TYR A 134 24.84 3.44 6.77
C TYR A 134 23.84 3.06 5.68
N CYS A 135 22.70 2.55 6.09
CA CYS A 135 21.65 2.13 5.16
C CYS A 135 20.28 2.37 5.81
N LEU A 136 19.50 3.22 5.19
CA LEU A 136 18.13 3.46 5.58
C LEU A 136 17.26 2.29 5.11
N ARG A 137 16.95 1.37 6.01
CA ARG A 137 16.18 0.17 5.73
C ARG A 137 14.72 0.49 5.52
N GLN A 138 14.02 -0.35 4.76
CA GLN A 138 12.57 -0.30 4.59
C GLN A 138 11.90 -1.59 5.03
N SER A 139 10.61 -1.54 5.34
CA SER A 139 9.85 -2.74 5.69
C SER A 139 9.26 -3.43 4.47
N TYR A 140 8.88 -2.69 3.42
CA TYR A 140 8.33 -3.29 2.21
C TYR A 140 9.28 -4.36 1.62
N PRO A 141 8.76 -5.52 1.16
CA PRO A 141 7.36 -5.89 0.92
C PRO A 141 6.58 -6.42 2.14
N GLN A 142 7.20 -6.53 3.30
CA GLN A 142 6.55 -6.96 4.54
C GLN A 142 5.90 -5.77 5.27
N THR A 143 5.12 -6.10 6.30
CA THR A 143 4.61 -5.12 7.25
C THR A 143 5.73 -4.57 8.14
N TYR A 144 5.55 -3.32 8.59
CA TYR A 144 6.43 -2.69 9.58
C TYR A 144 6.26 -3.36 10.97
N PRO A 145 7.36 -3.58 11.73
CA PRO A 145 8.75 -3.37 11.35
C PRO A 145 9.37 -4.62 10.71
N ALA A 146 9.94 -4.47 9.53
CA ALA A 146 10.77 -5.49 8.88
C ALA A 146 12.00 -4.80 8.26
N GLU A 147 13.11 -5.55 8.08
CA GLU A 147 14.39 -4.99 7.69
C GLU A 147 14.79 -5.46 6.29
N ASN A 148 14.51 -4.63 5.28
CA ASN A 148 14.91 -4.87 3.91
C ASN A 148 15.83 -3.76 3.39
N ASN A 149 16.57 -4.04 2.33
CA ASN A 149 17.33 -3.01 1.64
C ASN A 149 16.39 -1.99 1.01
N PRO A 150 16.84 -0.72 0.88
CA PRO A 150 16.12 0.30 0.13
C PRO A 150 15.69 -0.21 -1.25
N LYS A 151 14.54 0.24 -1.71
CA LYS A 151 13.97 -0.08 -3.03
C LYS A 151 13.70 -1.59 -3.27
N LYS A 152 13.81 -2.46 -2.25
CA LYS A 152 13.48 -3.88 -2.40
C LYS A 152 12.02 -4.04 -2.82
N GLY A 153 11.77 -4.88 -3.83
CA GLY A 153 10.43 -5.14 -4.36
C GLY A 153 9.89 -4.05 -5.26
N SER A 154 10.68 -3.03 -5.60
CA SER A 154 10.30 -2.05 -6.62
C SER A 154 10.18 -2.70 -8.01
N PHE A 155 9.28 -2.18 -8.82
CA PHE A 155 9.15 -2.54 -10.22
C PHE A 155 10.20 -1.81 -11.08
N THR A 156 10.39 -0.52 -10.82
CA THR A 156 11.46 0.28 -11.43
C THR A 156 11.85 1.44 -10.52
N THR A 157 13.08 1.89 -10.62
CA THR A 157 13.66 2.97 -9.83
C THR A 157 14.06 4.14 -10.72
N ASP A 158 14.27 5.28 -10.11
CA ASP A 158 14.85 6.47 -10.74
C ASP A 158 14.04 6.96 -11.96
N ILE A 159 12.71 6.95 -11.82
CA ILE A 159 11.76 7.33 -12.87
C ILE A 159 11.24 8.76 -12.69
N GLY A 160 10.90 9.36 -13.83
CA GLY A 160 10.30 10.69 -13.89
C GLY A 160 11.26 11.83 -13.53
N ASP A 161 10.75 13.04 -13.70
CA ASP A 161 11.42 14.24 -13.26
C ASP A 161 11.27 14.42 -11.75
N LYS A 162 12.19 15.15 -11.13
CA LYS A 162 12.04 15.57 -9.74
C LYS A 162 10.73 16.35 -9.60
N LEU A 163 9.98 16.10 -8.53
CA LEU A 163 8.74 16.83 -8.27
C LEU A 163 8.95 18.33 -8.11
N CYS A 164 10.12 18.73 -7.59
CA CYS A 164 10.49 20.12 -7.36
C CYS A 164 11.85 20.41 -7.97
N ASN A 165 11.86 21.10 -9.11
CA ASN A 165 13.07 21.39 -9.88
C ASN A 165 14.11 22.24 -9.15
N GLU A 166 13.72 23.02 -8.15
CA GLU A 166 14.59 23.93 -7.40
C GLU A 166 14.90 23.44 -5.98
N SER A 167 14.39 22.27 -5.59
CA SER A 167 14.59 21.75 -4.24
C SER A 167 15.96 21.12 -4.07
N PHE A 168 16.61 21.42 -2.96
CA PHE A 168 17.79 20.68 -2.46
C PHE A 168 17.39 19.24 -2.13
N PHE A 169 16.13 19.04 -1.73
CA PHE A 169 15.49 17.78 -1.48
C PHE A 169 14.89 17.21 -2.80
N GLY A 170 14.59 15.98 -2.83
CA GLY A 170 13.95 15.35 -3.96
C GLY A 170 14.92 14.54 -4.82
N GLY A 171 14.85 13.26 -4.64
CA GLY A 171 15.41 12.25 -5.52
C GLY A 171 14.45 11.90 -6.65
N PRO A 172 14.88 11.04 -7.57
CA PRO A 172 13.98 10.39 -8.52
C PRO A 172 12.99 9.49 -7.79
N SER A 173 11.86 9.26 -8.42
CA SER A 173 10.80 8.43 -7.85
C SER A 173 11.05 6.94 -8.06
N THR A 174 10.48 6.12 -7.20
CA THR A 174 10.47 4.66 -7.29
C THR A 174 9.04 4.16 -7.46
N LEU A 175 8.82 3.29 -8.44
CA LEU A 175 7.53 2.66 -8.70
C LEU A 175 7.47 1.28 -8.05
N TYR A 176 6.43 1.03 -7.30
CA TYR A 176 6.03 -0.27 -6.80
C TYR A 176 4.69 -0.69 -7.42
N LYS A 177 4.62 -1.92 -7.93
CA LYS A 177 3.35 -2.56 -8.31
C LYS A 177 2.92 -3.43 -7.15
N ILE A 178 1.85 -3.05 -6.50
CA ILE A 178 1.41 -3.65 -5.24
C ILE A 178 0.10 -4.37 -5.46
N GLU A 179 -0.02 -5.58 -4.94
CA GLU A 179 -1.26 -6.30 -4.75
C GLU A 179 -1.38 -6.74 -3.29
N LYS A 180 -2.54 -6.48 -2.67
CA LYS A 180 -2.86 -6.87 -1.31
C LYS A 180 -4.24 -7.48 -1.25
N GLY A 181 -4.35 -8.60 -0.49
CA GLY A 181 -5.60 -9.24 -0.17
C GLY A 181 -5.94 -9.01 1.29
N PHE A 182 -7.20 -8.75 1.56
CA PHE A 182 -7.78 -8.58 2.88
C PHE A 182 -8.98 -9.50 3.04
N GLN A 183 -9.15 -10.07 4.23
CA GLN A 183 -10.42 -10.69 4.57
C GLN A 183 -11.48 -9.60 4.71
N SER A 184 -12.62 -9.82 4.09
CA SER A 184 -13.74 -8.89 4.12
C SER A 184 -15.05 -9.65 4.06
N ARG A 185 -16.10 -9.05 4.55
CA ARG A 185 -17.46 -9.59 4.44
C ARG A 185 -18.45 -8.45 4.34
N GLY A 186 -19.51 -8.69 3.61
CA GLY A 186 -20.57 -7.72 3.42
C GLY A 186 -20.69 -7.34 1.96
N ASP A 187 -21.37 -6.26 1.71
CA ASP A 187 -21.75 -5.79 0.39
C ASP A 187 -21.11 -4.40 0.07
N ALA A 188 -20.25 -3.91 0.96
CA ALA A 188 -19.51 -2.66 0.78
C ALA A 188 -18.01 -2.85 1.00
N VAL A 189 -17.19 -2.06 0.29
CA VAL A 189 -15.74 -2.01 0.46
C VAL A 189 -15.34 -0.57 0.73
N VAL A 190 -14.67 -0.34 1.86
CA VAL A 190 -14.09 0.96 2.21
C VAL A 190 -12.60 0.78 2.42
N LEU A 191 -11.79 1.32 1.50
CA LEU A 191 -10.34 1.28 1.52
C LEU A 191 -9.79 2.68 1.72
N ARG A 192 -8.98 2.85 2.77
CA ARG A 192 -8.25 4.09 3.04
C ARG A 192 -6.77 3.90 2.77
N PHE A 193 -6.18 4.84 2.03
CA PHE A 193 -4.75 4.95 1.74
C PHE A 193 -4.22 6.20 2.41
N TYR A 194 -3.14 6.08 3.19
CA TYR A 194 -2.59 7.23 3.92
C TYR A 194 -1.13 7.01 4.32
N ASP A 195 -0.48 8.06 4.72
CA ASP A 195 0.89 8.06 5.21
C ASP A 195 1.01 8.79 6.54
N GLU A 196 2.11 8.52 7.25
CA GLU A 196 2.61 9.23 8.41
C GLU A 196 4.10 9.47 8.17
N LEU A 197 4.44 10.68 7.70
CA LEU A 197 5.80 11.10 7.38
C LEU A 197 6.32 12.08 8.42
N TYR A 198 7.63 12.00 8.69
CA TYR A 198 8.28 12.87 9.65
C TYR A 198 9.47 13.59 9.04
N GLN A 199 9.31 14.88 8.73
CA GLN A 199 10.24 15.67 7.94
C GLN A 199 10.62 16.99 8.64
N PRO A 200 11.38 16.95 9.75
CA PRO A 200 11.65 18.14 10.54
C PRO A 200 12.54 19.16 9.83
N ASN A 201 13.22 18.76 8.76
CA ASN A 201 14.21 19.58 8.04
C ASN A 201 13.76 19.96 6.61
N ALA A 202 12.53 19.62 6.23
CA ALA A 202 12.00 19.88 4.89
C ALA A 202 11.66 21.37 4.70
N ILE A 203 12.66 22.23 4.75
CA ILE A 203 12.55 23.67 4.52
C ILE A 203 13.50 24.12 3.42
N ASP A 204 13.09 25.10 2.62
CA ASP A 204 13.95 25.71 1.62
C ASP A 204 14.95 26.72 2.25
N LYS A 205 15.84 27.28 1.42
CA LYS A 205 16.82 28.31 1.84
C LYS A 205 16.20 29.59 2.44
N ASN A 206 14.90 29.81 2.27
CA ASN A 206 14.16 30.94 2.81
C ASN A 206 13.34 30.58 4.06
N GLY A 207 13.44 29.32 4.52
CA GLY A 207 12.66 28.81 5.66
C GLY A 207 11.22 28.42 5.31
N ILE A 208 10.90 28.24 4.03
CA ILE A 208 9.57 27.84 3.58
C ILE A 208 9.46 26.32 3.59
N PRO A 209 8.42 25.75 4.22
CA PRO A 209 8.19 24.31 4.22
C PRO A 209 8.08 23.72 2.81
N GLN A 210 8.73 22.59 2.60
CA GLN A 210 8.86 21.88 1.31
C GLN A 210 8.60 20.38 1.47
N GLU A 211 7.71 19.98 2.39
CA GLU A 211 7.51 18.58 2.78
C GLU A 211 7.21 17.69 1.56
N LYS A 212 6.33 18.12 0.68
CA LYS A 212 6.01 17.37 -0.55
C LYS A 212 7.16 17.25 -1.54
N CYS A 213 8.13 18.18 -1.47
CA CYS A 213 9.33 18.12 -2.28
C CYS A 213 10.37 17.16 -1.73
N ASP A 214 10.40 17.01 -0.42
CA ASP A 214 11.27 16.07 0.28
C ASP A 214 10.74 14.66 0.16
N GLU A 215 9.50 14.45 0.57
CA GLU A 215 8.83 13.15 0.53
C GLU A 215 7.35 13.31 0.18
N SER A 216 6.90 12.50 -0.73
CA SER A 216 5.49 12.39 -1.06
C SER A 216 5.22 11.08 -1.78
N TRP A 217 3.97 10.80 -2.08
CA TRP A 217 3.57 9.65 -2.89
C TRP A 217 2.39 9.97 -3.78
N SER A 218 2.25 9.20 -4.83
CA SER A 218 1.08 9.19 -5.68
C SER A 218 0.73 7.79 -6.12
N ILE A 219 -0.47 7.62 -6.63
CA ILE A 219 -0.99 6.31 -6.98
C ILE A 219 -1.65 6.34 -8.36
N ASP A 220 -1.62 5.22 -9.07
CA ASP A 220 -2.21 5.03 -10.38
C ASP A 220 -2.74 3.60 -10.55
N ASN A 221 -3.55 3.37 -11.58
CA ASN A 221 -4.00 2.03 -12.01
C ASN A 221 -4.64 1.20 -10.89
N ILE A 222 -5.53 1.81 -10.09
CA ILE A 222 -6.18 1.10 -8.97
C ILE A 222 -7.24 0.15 -9.52
N LYS A 223 -7.13 -1.13 -9.10
CA LYS A 223 -8.13 -2.16 -9.37
C LYS A 223 -8.54 -2.85 -8.08
N ILE A 224 -9.84 -3.03 -7.88
CA ILE A 224 -10.38 -3.74 -6.73
C ILE A 224 -11.22 -4.91 -7.22
N ARG A 225 -10.91 -6.10 -6.71
CA ARG A 225 -11.62 -7.35 -6.98
C ARG A 225 -12.19 -7.89 -5.68
N VAL A 226 -13.37 -8.46 -5.76
CA VAL A 226 -14.01 -9.19 -4.66
C VAL A 226 -14.08 -10.68 -4.99
N ILE A 227 -13.86 -11.52 -3.97
CA ILE A 227 -13.80 -12.97 -4.13
C ILE A 227 -14.71 -13.63 -3.11
N SER A 228 -15.49 -14.63 -3.58
CA SER A 228 -16.30 -15.50 -2.73
C SER A 228 -15.94 -16.97 -2.96
N TYR A 229 -16.03 -17.75 -1.90
CA TYR A 229 -15.75 -19.19 -1.88
C TYR A 229 -17.01 -20.00 -1.54
N LYS A 230 -16.98 -21.28 -1.92
CA LYS A 230 -17.96 -22.27 -1.54
C LYS A 230 -17.39 -23.26 -0.54
#